data_5caf1bf3baacd06dfebeea738c47e91e
#
_entry.id   5caf1bf3baacd06dfebeea738c47e91e
#
_cell.length_a   1.000
_cell.length_b   1.000
_cell.length_c   1.000
_cell.angle_alpha   90.00
_cell.angle_beta   90.00
_cell.angle_gamma   90.00
#
_symmetry.space_group_name_H-M   'P 1'
#
loop_
_entity.id
_entity.type
_entity.pdbx_description
1 polymer ?
#
loop_
_entity_poly.entity_id
_entity_poly.type
_entity_poly.pdbx_seq_one_letter_code
_entity_poly.pdbx_strand_id
1 'polypeptide(L)'
;MSEVKLILDDCLDAMREMEADSVDAIITDLPYGVTNCAWDAVIPFAPMWEAVKHVLKPRGAFVTTASQPFTSALVMSNLQWFRYEWVWEKSKGTGFLDANRRPLKAHENVVVFSDAATDYNPQMEKGTRHHRGQRAQSKPTTVYGKFTHSLEYSDERFPKSVMRFAVQERAEHPTQKPVALYAYLIRTYTNVGATVLDFTMGSGTTGVACVKTGRNFIGIELDEGYFDIATKRIAEARMQLPLLEVT
;
A
#
# COMPACT_ATOMS: atom_id res chain seq x y z
N MET A 1 -6.91 7.95 -20.07
CA MET A 1 -5.94 8.60 -19.15
C MET A 1 -6.49 8.47 -17.73
N SER A 2 -5.63 8.21 -16.74
CA SER A 2 -6.03 8.14 -15.32
C SER A 2 -6.60 9.49 -14.87
N GLU A 3 -7.73 9.46 -14.18
CA GLU A 3 -8.29 10.63 -13.51
C GLU A 3 -7.52 10.87 -12.19
N VAL A 4 -7.25 12.15 -11.87
CA VAL A 4 -6.56 12.55 -10.65
C VAL A 4 -7.35 13.67 -10.01
N LYS A 5 -7.76 13.47 -8.76
CA LYS A 5 -8.41 14.48 -7.92
C LYS A 5 -7.54 14.72 -6.67
N LEU A 6 -7.16 15.97 -6.42
CA LEU A 6 -6.39 16.35 -5.24
C LEU A 6 -7.24 17.29 -4.38
N ILE A 7 -7.21 17.10 -3.07
CA ILE A 7 -8.02 17.82 -2.10
C ILE A 7 -7.09 18.34 -1.01
N LEU A 8 -7.08 19.65 -0.79
CA LEU A 8 -6.36 20.30 0.30
C LEU A 8 -7.33 20.50 1.46
N ASP A 9 -7.32 19.55 2.41
CA ASP A 9 -8.27 19.58 3.53
C ASP A 9 -7.84 18.58 4.62
N ASP A 10 -8.52 18.62 5.78
CA ASP A 10 -8.48 17.53 6.76
C ASP A 10 -9.02 16.23 6.15
N CYS A 11 -8.29 15.15 6.34
CA CYS A 11 -8.63 13.88 5.69
C CYS A 11 -9.97 13.30 6.16
N LEU A 12 -10.33 13.48 7.44
CA LEU A 12 -11.59 12.96 7.98
C LEU A 12 -12.78 13.76 7.46
N ASP A 13 -12.64 15.07 7.34
CA ASP A 13 -13.68 15.94 6.82
C ASP A 13 -13.88 15.71 5.32
N ALA A 14 -12.79 15.70 4.55
CA ALA A 14 -12.85 15.39 3.13
C ALA A 14 -13.47 14.01 2.84
N MET A 15 -13.09 12.96 3.58
CA MET A 15 -13.66 11.62 3.37
C MET A 15 -15.14 11.52 3.74
N ARG A 16 -15.64 12.31 4.71
CA ARG A 16 -17.08 12.35 5.04
C ARG A 16 -17.93 12.94 3.92
N GLU A 17 -17.37 13.85 3.13
CA GLU A 17 -18.04 14.48 1.99
C GLU A 17 -17.95 13.65 0.70
N MET A 18 -17.13 12.61 0.66
CA MET A 18 -17.06 11.70 -0.46
C MET A 18 -18.29 10.82 -0.55
N GLU A 19 -18.63 10.36 -1.76
CA GLU A 19 -19.67 9.36 -1.96
C GLU A 19 -19.29 8.05 -1.26
N ALA A 20 -20.29 7.37 -0.66
CA ALA A 20 -20.10 6.05 -0.09
C ALA A 20 -19.66 5.05 -1.17
N ASP A 21 -18.84 4.07 -0.79
CA ASP A 21 -18.38 3.01 -1.69
C ASP A 21 -17.77 3.52 -3.02
N SER A 22 -17.05 4.66 -2.94
CA SER A 22 -16.52 5.36 -4.13
C SER A 22 -15.11 4.92 -4.54
N VAL A 23 -14.33 4.30 -3.63
CA VAL A 23 -12.95 3.91 -3.91
C VAL A 23 -12.75 2.40 -3.86
N ASP A 24 -11.92 1.87 -4.79
CA ASP A 24 -11.65 0.43 -4.90
C ASP A 24 -10.58 -0.03 -3.91
N ALA A 25 -9.63 0.85 -3.56
CA ALA A 25 -8.62 0.62 -2.54
C ALA A 25 -8.18 1.92 -1.89
N ILE A 26 -7.76 1.82 -0.63
CA ILE A 26 -7.03 2.86 0.08
C ILE A 26 -5.59 2.36 0.24
N ILE A 27 -4.62 3.13 -0.26
CA ILE A 27 -3.19 2.81 -0.13
C ILE A 27 -2.48 4.07 0.34
N THR A 28 -2.03 4.08 1.60
CA THR A 28 -1.60 5.29 2.30
C THR A 28 -0.42 5.03 3.23
N ASP A 29 0.22 6.08 3.69
CA ASP A 29 1.25 6.09 4.73
C ASP A 29 0.76 6.94 5.91
N LEU A 30 0.15 6.31 6.90
CA LEU A 30 -0.40 7.01 8.06
C LEU A 30 0.71 7.70 8.88
N PRO A 31 0.43 8.80 9.58
CA PRO A 31 1.34 9.35 10.58
C PRO A 31 1.43 8.40 11.79
N TYR A 32 2.66 8.07 12.22
CA TYR A 32 2.90 7.08 13.29
C TYR A 32 3.03 7.72 14.68
N GLY A 33 3.20 9.05 14.77
CA GLY A 33 3.46 9.75 16.02
C GLY A 33 4.85 9.46 16.62
N VAL A 34 5.85 9.19 15.78
CA VAL A 34 7.20 8.80 16.21
C VAL A 34 8.28 9.83 15.87
N THR A 35 7.91 10.91 15.19
CA THR A 35 8.80 12.02 14.85
C THR A 35 8.38 13.31 15.56
N ASN A 36 9.26 14.31 15.58
CA ASN A 36 8.94 15.64 16.12
C ASN A 36 8.28 16.57 15.07
N CYS A 37 7.85 16.03 13.94
CA CYS A 37 7.20 16.82 12.91
C CYS A 37 5.73 17.08 13.28
N ALA A 38 5.26 18.31 13.07
CA ALA A 38 3.89 18.71 13.43
C ALA A 38 2.81 17.87 12.71
N TRP A 39 3.10 17.40 11.50
CA TRP A 39 2.21 16.55 10.71
C TRP A 39 2.17 15.08 11.17
N ASP A 40 3.12 14.63 12.00
CA ASP A 40 3.18 13.24 12.48
C ASP A 40 2.28 13.02 13.72
N ALA A 41 1.08 13.55 13.68
CA ALA A 41 0.07 13.32 14.71
C ALA A 41 -0.80 12.12 14.34
N VAL A 42 -0.88 11.12 15.22
CA VAL A 42 -1.71 9.94 14.97
C VAL A 42 -3.16 10.33 14.79
N ILE A 43 -3.75 9.94 13.66
CA ILE A 43 -5.17 10.11 13.39
C ILE A 43 -5.97 9.22 14.34
N PRO A 44 -6.99 9.74 15.06
CA PRO A 44 -7.79 8.94 15.96
C PRO A 44 -8.44 7.76 15.23
N PHE A 45 -8.22 6.53 15.72
CA PHE A 45 -8.62 5.32 14.99
C PHE A 45 -10.13 5.20 14.78
N ALA A 46 -10.96 5.57 15.77
CA ALA A 46 -12.40 5.41 15.63
C ALA A 46 -12.98 6.21 14.47
N PRO A 47 -12.81 7.55 14.38
CA PRO A 47 -13.30 8.31 13.23
C PRO A 47 -12.58 7.95 11.92
N MET A 48 -11.30 7.55 11.96
CA MET A 48 -10.60 7.05 10.77
C MET A 48 -11.31 5.80 10.22
N TRP A 49 -11.64 4.82 11.06
CA TRP A 49 -12.32 3.61 10.61
C TRP A 49 -13.75 3.88 10.13
N GLU A 50 -14.45 4.84 10.69
CA GLU A 50 -15.77 5.28 10.19
C GLU A 50 -15.64 5.84 8.77
N ALA A 51 -14.68 6.75 8.55
CA ALA A 51 -14.44 7.36 7.24
C ALA A 51 -13.95 6.32 6.21
N VAL A 52 -13.01 5.43 6.59
CA VAL A 52 -12.54 4.34 5.74
C VAL A 52 -13.69 3.44 5.30
N LYS A 53 -14.55 3.01 6.23
CA LYS A 53 -15.71 2.16 5.93
C LYS A 53 -16.76 2.86 5.08
N HIS A 54 -16.86 4.18 5.16
CA HIS A 54 -17.78 4.96 4.34
C HIS A 54 -17.36 4.98 2.87
N VAL A 55 -16.07 5.26 2.59
CA VAL A 55 -15.61 5.49 1.21
C VAL A 55 -15.16 4.22 0.48
N LEU A 56 -14.73 3.18 1.22
CA LEU A 56 -14.16 1.97 0.65
C LEU A 56 -15.26 1.00 0.21
N LYS A 57 -15.24 0.60 -1.06
CA LYS A 57 -16.15 -0.41 -1.60
C LYS A 57 -16.09 -1.73 -0.82
N PRO A 58 -17.17 -2.51 -0.76
CA PRO A 58 -17.13 -3.87 -0.24
C PRO A 58 -16.01 -4.68 -0.90
N ARG A 59 -15.24 -5.43 -0.09
CA ARG A 59 -14.04 -6.17 -0.50
C ARG A 59 -12.86 -5.29 -0.94
N GLY A 60 -12.97 -3.97 -0.87
CA GLY A 60 -11.84 -3.07 -1.07
C GLY A 60 -10.72 -3.33 -0.07
N ALA A 61 -9.48 -3.07 -0.45
CA ALA A 61 -8.33 -3.20 0.42
C ALA A 61 -7.96 -1.85 1.05
N PHE A 62 -7.80 -1.82 2.37
CA PHE A 62 -7.07 -0.76 3.05
C PHE A 62 -5.66 -1.25 3.36
N VAL A 63 -4.67 -0.66 2.72
CA VAL A 63 -3.27 -1.03 2.78
C VAL A 63 -2.45 0.16 3.27
N THR A 64 -1.70 -0.02 4.35
CA THR A 64 -0.87 1.07 4.89
C THR A 64 0.48 0.57 5.35
N THR A 65 1.51 1.39 5.15
CA THR A 65 2.80 1.19 5.82
C THR A 65 2.64 1.47 7.30
N ALA A 66 3.40 0.78 8.13
CA ALA A 66 3.36 0.91 9.57
C ALA A 66 4.69 0.50 10.22
N SER A 67 4.90 0.94 11.43
CA SER A 67 6.11 0.68 12.20
C SER A 67 5.78 0.53 13.69
N GLN A 68 6.42 -0.41 14.38
CA GLN A 68 6.19 -0.58 15.82
C GLN A 68 6.54 0.69 16.63
N PRO A 69 5.75 1.03 17.66
CA PRO A 69 4.60 0.31 18.22
C PRO A 69 3.27 0.60 17.52
N PHE A 70 3.22 1.57 16.59
CA PHE A 70 2.02 1.98 15.86
C PHE A 70 1.38 0.80 15.11
N THR A 71 2.15 -0.11 14.51
CA THR A 71 1.63 -1.33 13.85
C THR A 71 0.71 -2.11 14.78
N SER A 72 1.15 -2.39 16.02
CA SER A 72 0.35 -3.16 16.98
C SER A 72 -0.93 -2.41 17.38
N ALA A 73 -0.86 -1.11 17.60
CA ALA A 73 -2.02 -0.29 17.94
C ALA A 73 -3.05 -0.27 16.79
N LEU A 74 -2.58 -0.10 15.56
CA LEU A 74 -3.43 -0.09 14.37
C LEU A 74 -4.13 -1.45 14.17
N VAL A 75 -3.39 -2.56 14.25
CA VAL A 75 -3.97 -3.91 14.12
C VAL A 75 -5.01 -4.17 15.20
N MET A 76 -4.70 -3.83 16.46
CA MET A 76 -5.63 -4.01 17.57
C MET A 76 -6.88 -3.12 17.49
N SER A 77 -6.80 -1.98 16.79
CA SER A 77 -7.93 -1.07 16.61
C SER A 77 -9.04 -1.64 15.70
N ASN A 78 -8.71 -2.64 14.85
CA ASN A 78 -9.70 -3.28 13.97
C ASN A 78 -9.28 -4.72 13.59
N LEU A 79 -9.23 -5.61 14.56
CA LEU A 79 -8.90 -7.03 14.35
C LEU A 79 -9.85 -7.74 13.39
N GLN A 80 -11.11 -7.30 13.33
CA GLN A 80 -12.10 -7.91 12.44
C GLN A 80 -11.74 -7.74 10.96
N TRP A 81 -11.18 -6.59 10.60
CA TRP A 81 -10.77 -6.27 9.23
C TRP A 81 -9.34 -6.67 8.93
N PHE A 82 -8.49 -6.89 9.94
CA PHE A 82 -7.10 -7.33 9.71
C PHE A 82 -7.06 -8.65 8.95
N ARG A 83 -6.26 -8.69 7.88
CA ARG A 83 -6.08 -9.88 7.04
C ARG A 83 -4.71 -10.48 7.20
N TYR A 84 -3.69 -9.74 6.88
CA TYR A 84 -2.28 -10.14 6.98
C TYR A 84 -1.37 -8.93 6.85
N GLU A 85 -0.07 -9.18 7.00
CA GLU A 85 0.95 -8.17 6.77
C GLU A 85 2.00 -8.66 5.76
N TRP A 86 2.64 -7.68 5.13
CA TRP A 86 3.92 -7.86 4.45
C TRP A 86 5.01 -7.18 5.25
N VAL A 87 6.25 -7.66 5.09
CA VAL A 87 7.45 -7.01 5.61
C VAL A 87 8.18 -6.37 4.43
N TRP A 88 8.24 -5.06 4.41
CA TRP A 88 9.10 -4.35 3.48
C TRP A 88 10.51 -4.27 4.06
N GLU A 89 11.44 -5.06 3.49
CA GLU A 89 12.87 -5.01 3.79
C GLU A 89 13.50 -3.84 3.02
N LYS A 90 14.11 -2.92 3.76
CA LYS A 90 14.77 -1.72 3.23
C LYS A 90 16.19 -2.03 2.81
N SER A 91 16.71 -1.33 1.80
CA SER A 91 18.12 -1.44 1.38
C SER A 91 19.11 -0.90 2.41
N LYS A 92 18.66 -0.02 3.31
CA LYS A 92 19.48 0.59 4.38
C LYS A 92 18.71 0.56 5.70
N GLY A 93 19.39 0.17 6.78
CA GLY A 93 18.85 0.30 8.13
C GLY A 93 18.83 1.75 8.61
N THR A 94 17.87 2.09 9.45
CA THR A 94 17.74 3.40 10.10
C THR A 94 17.92 3.29 11.61
N GLY A 95 18.08 4.43 12.30
CA GLY A 95 18.26 4.45 13.76
C GLY A 95 19.73 4.32 14.21
N PHE A 96 20.67 4.78 13.38
CA PHE A 96 22.12 4.67 13.65
C PHE A 96 22.57 5.36 14.96
N LEU A 97 21.86 6.37 15.42
CA LEU A 97 22.16 7.06 16.70
C LEU A 97 22.03 6.13 17.91
N ASP A 98 21.19 5.09 17.79
CA ASP A 98 20.96 4.09 18.84
C ASP A 98 21.62 2.74 18.56
N ALA A 99 22.53 2.65 17.59
CA ALA A 99 23.10 1.38 17.12
C ALA A 99 23.82 0.57 18.21
N ASN A 100 24.31 1.25 19.29
CA ASN A 100 24.91 0.61 20.46
C ASN A 100 23.88 0.10 21.50
N ARG A 101 22.58 0.37 21.31
CA ARG A 101 21.50 0.03 22.26
C ARG A 101 20.45 -0.89 21.67
N ARG A 102 20.27 -0.85 20.33
CA ARG A 102 19.28 -1.64 19.61
C ARG A 102 19.73 -1.89 18.17
N PRO A 103 19.22 -2.94 17.52
CA PRO A 103 19.49 -3.20 16.09
C PRO A 103 19.04 -2.04 15.21
N LEU A 104 19.73 -1.83 14.08
CA LEU A 104 19.26 -0.94 13.04
C LEU A 104 17.93 -1.46 12.48
N LYS A 105 16.97 -0.57 12.29
CA LYS A 105 15.66 -0.89 11.76
C LYS A 105 15.75 -1.02 10.23
N ALA A 106 15.72 -2.26 9.74
CA ALA A 106 15.89 -2.58 8.34
C ALA A 106 14.56 -2.92 7.63
N HIS A 107 13.41 -2.79 8.32
CA HIS A 107 12.09 -3.08 7.73
C HIS A 107 10.99 -2.17 8.25
N GLU A 108 9.89 -2.15 7.50
CA GLU A 108 8.57 -1.68 7.93
C GLU A 108 7.52 -2.74 7.62
N ASN A 109 6.40 -2.72 8.33
CA ASN A 109 5.25 -3.54 8.00
C ASN A 109 4.42 -2.83 6.92
N VAL A 110 3.74 -3.62 6.09
CA VAL A 110 2.63 -3.16 5.26
C VAL A 110 1.43 -3.97 5.66
N VAL A 111 0.47 -3.32 6.29
CA VAL A 111 -0.68 -3.98 6.92
C VAL A 111 -1.88 -3.90 5.99
N VAL A 112 -2.60 -5.01 5.87
CA VAL A 112 -3.74 -5.16 4.96
C VAL A 112 -5.01 -5.42 5.76
N PHE A 113 -6.01 -4.58 5.52
CA PHE A 113 -7.35 -4.71 6.10
C PHE A 113 -8.41 -4.77 5.00
N SER A 114 -9.50 -5.47 5.28
CA SER A 114 -10.71 -5.51 4.44
C SER A 114 -11.85 -6.14 5.23
N ASP A 115 -13.09 -5.85 4.85
CA ASP A 115 -14.28 -6.50 5.41
C ASP A 115 -14.40 -7.98 5.00
N ALA A 116 -13.88 -8.34 3.80
CA ALA A 116 -13.93 -9.68 3.22
C ALA A 116 -12.62 -10.02 2.48
N ALA A 117 -12.62 -11.07 1.67
CA ALA A 117 -11.50 -11.37 0.79
C ALA A 117 -11.36 -10.29 -0.28
N THR A 118 -10.22 -9.62 -0.32
CA THR A 118 -9.91 -8.57 -1.29
C THR A 118 -9.71 -9.12 -2.70
N ASP A 119 -9.81 -8.25 -3.70
CA ASP A 119 -9.16 -8.51 -4.98
C ASP A 119 -7.66 -8.64 -4.74
N TYR A 120 -7.07 -9.72 -5.23
CA TYR A 120 -5.66 -10.01 -5.05
C TYR A 120 -5.04 -10.49 -6.35
N ASN A 121 -4.20 -9.66 -6.94
CA ASN A 121 -3.45 -9.95 -8.16
C ASN A 121 -1.99 -10.28 -7.78
N PRO A 122 -1.63 -11.55 -7.58
CA PRO A 122 -0.27 -11.89 -7.17
C PRO A 122 0.73 -11.44 -8.22
N GLN A 123 1.70 -10.63 -7.81
CA GLN A 123 2.78 -10.17 -8.68
C GLN A 123 3.82 -11.30 -8.77
N MET A 124 3.65 -12.17 -9.76
CA MET A 124 4.46 -13.37 -9.90
C MET A 124 5.94 -13.06 -10.16
N GLU A 125 6.81 -13.81 -9.52
CA GLU A 125 8.27 -13.68 -9.66
C GLU A 125 8.81 -14.79 -10.58
N LYS A 126 9.75 -14.45 -11.48
CA LYS A 126 10.47 -15.45 -12.25
C LYS A 126 11.43 -16.22 -11.34
N GLY A 127 11.43 -17.52 -11.44
CA GLY A 127 12.28 -18.44 -10.68
C GLY A 127 12.79 -19.59 -11.54
N THR A 128 13.50 -20.51 -10.91
CA THR A 128 13.86 -21.78 -11.59
C THR A 128 12.60 -22.63 -11.81
N ARG A 129 12.50 -23.25 -12.99
CA ARG A 129 11.40 -24.15 -13.35
C ARG A 129 11.18 -25.20 -12.26
N HIS A 130 9.98 -25.29 -11.75
CA HIS A 130 9.62 -26.24 -10.70
C HIS A 130 8.22 -26.80 -10.95
N HIS A 131 7.90 -27.89 -10.29
CA HIS A 131 6.54 -28.42 -10.29
C HIS A 131 5.61 -27.47 -9.52
N ARG A 132 4.61 -26.95 -10.21
CA ARG A 132 3.48 -26.28 -9.59
C ARG A 132 2.43 -27.36 -9.28
N GLY A 133 2.40 -27.80 -8.05
CA GLY A 133 1.49 -28.83 -7.60
C GLY A 133 2.22 -30.08 -7.08
N GLN A 134 1.63 -30.77 -6.14
CA GLN A 134 2.07 -32.08 -5.66
C GLN A 134 1.31 -33.18 -6.39
N ARG A 135 1.90 -34.40 -6.44
CA ARG A 135 1.25 -35.58 -7.00
C ARG A 135 -0.17 -35.73 -6.48
N ALA A 136 -1.08 -36.15 -7.34
CA ALA A 136 -2.53 -36.25 -7.17
C ALA A 136 -3.07 -37.09 -5.99
N GLN A 137 -2.25 -37.46 -5.03
CA GLN A 137 -2.65 -38.11 -3.79
C GLN A 137 -1.75 -37.68 -2.64
N SER A 138 -1.97 -36.48 -2.12
CA SER A 138 -1.50 -36.19 -0.78
C SER A 138 -2.49 -36.79 0.23
N LYS A 139 -2.01 -37.65 1.11
CA LYS A 139 -2.79 -38.04 2.29
C LYS A 139 -3.16 -36.76 3.03
N PRO A 140 -4.42 -36.60 3.48
CA PRO A 140 -4.79 -35.45 4.27
C PRO A 140 -3.82 -35.29 5.44
N THR A 141 -3.19 -34.15 5.57
CA THR A 141 -2.37 -33.85 6.74
C THR A 141 -3.27 -33.25 7.82
N THR A 142 -2.88 -33.41 9.08
CA THR A 142 -3.58 -32.77 10.22
C THR A 142 -3.62 -31.24 10.13
N VAL A 143 -2.73 -30.62 9.35
CA VAL A 143 -2.61 -29.16 9.18
C VAL A 143 -3.35 -28.66 7.94
N TYR A 144 -3.30 -29.42 6.85
CA TYR A 144 -3.94 -29.05 5.59
C TYR A 144 -4.93 -30.15 5.19
N GLY A 145 -6.21 -29.80 5.05
CA GLY A 145 -7.26 -30.73 4.61
C GLY A 145 -6.96 -31.39 3.25
N LYS A 146 -7.95 -32.05 2.65
CA LYS A 146 -7.85 -32.58 1.28
C LYS A 146 -7.84 -31.41 0.28
N PHE A 147 -6.87 -31.38 -0.63
CA PHE A 147 -6.83 -30.44 -1.74
C PHE A 147 -6.42 -31.16 -3.03
N THR A 148 -6.98 -30.74 -4.15
CA THR A 148 -6.70 -31.26 -5.49
C THR A 148 -5.58 -30.44 -6.13
N HIS A 149 -4.61 -31.09 -6.73
CA HIS A 149 -3.52 -30.46 -7.44
C HIS A 149 -3.51 -30.82 -8.91
N SER A 150 -3.26 -29.84 -9.78
CA SER A 150 -2.82 -30.08 -11.15
C SER A 150 -1.29 -30.15 -11.18
N LEU A 151 -0.74 -31.06 -12.00
CA LEU A 151 0.69 -31.13 -12.26
C LEU A 151 1.03 -30.17 -13.42
N GLU A 152 1.32 -28.93 -13.09
CA GLU A 152 1.80 -27.93 -14.05
C GLU A 152 3.24 -27.57 -13.74
N TYR A 153 4.05 -27.40 -14.79
CA TYR A 153 5.40 -26.85 -14.65
C TYR A 153 5.34 -25.35 -14.87
N SER A 154 5.91 -24.59 -13.94
CA SER A 154 6.00 -23.16 -14.06
C SER A 154 7.40 -22.67 -13.63
N ASP A 155 7.90 -21.64 -14.28
CA ASP A 155 9.04 -20.85 -13.85
C ASP A 155 8.60 -19.62 -13.03
N GLU A 156 7.29 -19.47 -12.80
CA GLU A 156 6.72 -18.42 -11.97
C GLU A 156 6.50 -18.90 -10.54
N ARG A 157 6.74 -18.01 -9.60
CA ARG A 157 6.53 -18.23 -8.16
C ARG A 157 5.62 -17.18 -7.58
N PHE A 158 4.77 -17.59 -6.65
CA PHE A 158 4.00 -16.65 -5.86
C PHE A 158 4.91 -15.76 -5.00
N PRO A 159 4.54 -14.47 -4.83
CA PRO A 159 5.29 -13.57 -3.98
C PRO A 159 5.33 -14.08 -2.53
N LYS A 160 6.41 -13.76 -1.84
CA LYS A 160 6.57 -14.02 -0.41
C LYS A 160 6.14 -12.80 0.39
N SER A 161 5.79 -13.01 1.66
CA SER A 161 5.41 -11.93 2.59
C SER A 161 6.54 -10.93 2.90
N VAL A 162 7.79 -11.23 2.54
CA VAL A 162 8.91 -10.30 2.63
C VAL A 162 9.25 -9.78 1.25
N MET A 163 9.11 -8.48 1.04
CA MET A 163 9.40 -7.80 -0.22
C MET A 163 10.56 -6.83 -0.06
N ARG A 164 11.36 -6.65 -1.11
CA ARG A 164 12.56 -5.82 -1.11
C ARG A 164 12.41 -4.68 -2.08
N PHE A 165 12.39 -3.45 -1.55
CA PHE A 165 12.40 -2.24 -2.35
C PHE A 165 13.43 -1.28 -1.78
N ALA A 166 14.28 -0.73 -2.67
CA ALA A 166 15.25 0.27 -2.28
C ALA A 166 14.56 1.54 -1.77
N VAL A 167 15.08 2.13 -0.71
CA VAL A 167 14.66 3.46 -0.26
C VAL A 167 15.09 4.52 -1.29
N GLN A 168 14.31 5.60 -1.39
CA GLN A 168 14.59 6.69 -2.33
C GLN A 168 15.76 7.54 -1.79
N GLU A 169 16.85 7.65 -2.54
CA GLU A 169 18.06 8.36 -2.08
C GLU A 169 17.93 9.89 -2.16
N ARG A 170 17.11 10.39 -3.09
CA ARG A 170 16.83 11.83 -3.28
C ARG A 170 15.33 12.05 -3.08
N ALA A 171 14.93 12.19 -1.84
CA ALA A 171 13.53 12.39 -1.46
C ALA A 171 13.22 13.87 -1.31
N GLU A 172 12.08 14.31 -1.81
CA GLU A 172 11.53 15.66 -1.60
C GLU A 172 10.79 15.78 -0.25
N HIS A 173 10.54 14.62 0.39
CA HIS A 173 9.96 14.52 1.73
C HIS A 173 10.83 13.59 2.59
N PRO A 174 11.09 13.89 3.87
CA PRO A 174 11.99 13.13 4.73
C PRO A 174 11.62 11.63 4.89
N THR A 175 10.32 11.33 4.82
CA THR A 175 9.78 9.97 4.97
C THR A 175 9.22 9.40 3.66
N GLN A 176 9.58 9.98 2.51
CA GLN A 176 9.05 9.58 1.21
C GLN A 176 9.28 8.10 0.94
N LYS A 177 8.20 7.39 0.63
CA LYS A 177 8.22 5.97 0.29
C LYS A 177 8.62 5.75 -1.18
N PRO A 178 9.19 4.58 -1.52
CA PRO A 178 9.53 4.26 -2.91
C PRO A 178 8.30 4.12 -3.79
N VAL A 179 8.28 4.81 -4.94
CA VAL A 179 7.20 4.67 -5.95
C VAL A 179 7.05 3.23 -6.41
N ALA A 180 8.15 2.47 -6.51
CA ALA A 180 8.12 1.06 -6.92
C ALA A 180 7.35 0.17 -5.94
N LEU A 181 7.48 0.41 -4.62
CA LEU A 181 6.72 -0.29 -3.59
C LEU A 181 5.22 -0.02 -3.75
N TYR A 182 4.83 1.26 -3.87
CA TYR A 182 3.43 1.63 -4.00
C TYR A 182 2.83 1.14 -5.33
N ALA A 183 3.57 1.20 -6.43
CA ALA A 183 3.15 0.62 -7.70
C ALA A 183 2.94 -0.92 -7.62
N TYR A 184 3.74 -1.62 -6.83
CA TYR A 184 3.57 -3.05 -6.54
C TYR A 184 2.27 -3.30 -5.75
N LEU A 185 2.04 -2.55 -4.66
CA LEU A 185 0.83 -2.66 -3.84
C LEU A 185 -0.44 -2.32 -4.65
N ILE A 186 -0.40 -1.25 -5.44
CA ILE A 186 -1.51 -0.84 -6.32
C ILE A 186 -1.87 -1.96 -7.30
N ARG A 187 -0.89 -2.54 -7.99
CA ARG A 187 -1.15 -3.66 -8.92
C ARG A 187 -1.69 -4.90 -8.19
N THR A 188 -1.24 -5.13 -6.96
CA THR A 188 -1.66 -6.29 -6.17
C THR A 188 -3.13 -6.19 -5.74
N TYR A 189 -3.60 -5.01 -5.35
CA TYR A 189 -4.93 -4.84 -4.75
C TYR A 189 -5.96 -4.15 -5.64
N THR A 190 -5.58 -3.80 -6.88
CA THR A 190 -6.48 -3.12 -7.82
C THR A 190 -6.29 -3.59 -9.25
N ASN A 191 -7.35 -3.45 -10.05
CA ASN A 191 -7.29 -3.60 -11.49
C ASN A 191 -7.02 -2.26 -12.20
N VAL A 192 -6.63 -2.28 -13.47
CA VAL A 192 -6.46 -1.07 -14.29
C VAL A 192 -7.79 -0.31 -14.34
N GLY A 193 -7.75 1.01 -14.19
CA GLY A 193 -8.93 1.87 -14.13
C GLY A 193 -9.59 1.99 -12.76
N ALA A 194 -9.19 1.18 -11.76
CA ALA A 194 -9.68 1.30 -10.39
C ALA A 194 -9.29 2.63 -9.76
N THR A 195 -10.07 3.10 -8.79
CA THR A 195 -9.83 4.34 -8.03
C THR A 195 -9.13 4.02 -6.72
N VAL A 196 -7.96 4.63 -6.52
CA VAL A 196 -7.15 4.52 -5.30
C VAL A 196 -7.21 5.83 -4.53
N LEU A 197 -7.50 5.75 -3.24
CA LEU A 197 -7.42 6.86 -2.30
C LEU A 197 -6.13 6.79 -1.48
N ASP A 198 -5.46 7.94 -1.33
CA ASP A 198 -4.45 8.19 -0.31
C ASP A 198 -4.87 9.44 0.48
N PHE A 199 -5.37 9.24 1.68
CA PHE A 199 -5.91 10.33 2.49
C PHE A 199 -4.86 11.03 3.39
N THR A 200 -3.59 10.64 3.25
CA THR A 200 -2.41 11.29 3.84
C THR A 200 -1.29 11.31 2.83
N MET A 201 -1.57 11.88 1.63
CA MET A 201 -0.73 11.66 0.44
C MET A 201 0.69 12.24 0.54
N GLY A 202 0.94 13.17 1.46
CA GLY A 202 2.23 13.82 1.60
C GLY A 202 2.73 14.39 0.26
N SER A 203 3.91 13.97 -0.15
CA SER A 203 4.49 14.36 -1.44
C SER A 203 3.93 13.62 -2.67
N GLY A 204 2.81 12.89 -2.56
CA GLY A 204 2.08 12.31 -3.69
C GLY A 204 2.68 11.04 -4.29
N THR A 205 3.43 10.24 -3.54
CA THR A 205 4.04 9.00 -4.03
C THR A 205 3.02 8.02 -4.58
N THR A 206 1.89 7.84 -3.89
CA THR A 206 0.78 6.98 -4.33
C THR A 206 0.19 7.47 -5.64
N GLY A 207 -0.02 8.78 -5.78
CA GLY A 207 -0.54 9.39 -7.01
C GLY A 207 0.38 9.17 -8.21
N VAL A 208 1.70 9.36 -8.04
CA VAL A 208 2.69 9.02 -9.07
C VAL A 208 2.62 7.54 -9.45
N ALA A 209 2.47 6.64 -8.47
CA ALA A 209 2.36 5.21 -8.72
C ALA A 209 1.05 4.84 -9.44
N CYS A 210 -0.08 5.48 -9.11
CA CYS A 210 -1.37 5.31 -9.78
C CYS A 210 -1.29 5.72 -11.25
N VAL A 211 -0.74 6.88 -11.54
CA VAL A 211 -0.51 7.35 -12.91
C VAL A 211 0.31 6.34 -13.71
N LYS A 212 1.44 5.86 -13.17
CA LYS A 212 2.32 4.87 -13.84
C LYS A 212 1.68 3.50 -14.02
N THR A 213 0.64 3.18 -13.29
CA THR A 213 -0.02 1.87 -13.34
C THR A 213 -1.42 1.91 -13.96
N GLY A 214 -1.87 3.08 -14.45
CA GLY A 214 -3.16 3.22 -15.09
C GLY A 214 -4.36 3.18 -14.15
N ARG A 215 -4.20 3.65 -12.89
CA ARG A 215 -5.28 3.76 -11.90
C ARG A 215 -5.69 5.21 -11.73
N ASN A 216 -6.95 5.45 -11.41
CA ASN A 216 -7.42 6.75 -10.95
C ASN A 216 -6.92 7.01 -9.54
N PHE A 217 -6.75 8.26 -9.19
CA PHE A 217 -6.20 8.67 -7.90
C PHE A 217 -7.01 9.78 -7.25
N ILE A 218 -7.31 9.62 -5.97
CA ILE A 218 -7.79 10.68 -5.09
C ILE A 218 -6.74 10.85 -4.00
N GLY A 219 -6.19 12.05 -3.85
CA GLY A 219 -5.21 12.39 -2.82
C GLY A 219 -5.74 13.48 -1.91
N ILE A 220 -5.59 13.30 -0.60
CA ILE A 220 -5.94 14.32 0.40
C ILE A 220 -4.68 14.67 1.16
N GLU A 221 -4.45 15.97 1.37
CA GLU A 221 -3.32 16.51 2.13
C GLU A 221 -3.75 17.75 2.89
N LEU A 222 -3.32 17.87 4.12
CA LEU A 222 -3.61 19.01 4.99
C LEU A 222 -2.61 20.15 4.82
N ASP A 223 -1.33 19.82 4.59
CA ASP A 223 -0.24 20.80 4.45
C ASP A 223 -0.16 21.30 3.01
N GLU A 224 -0.34 22.62 2.83
CA GLU A 224 -0.31 23.29 1.52
C GLU A 224 1.01 23.05 0.78
N GLY A 225 2.14 23.06 1.51
CA GLY A 225 3.47 22.86 0.90
C GLY A 225 3.65 21.46 0.34
N TYR A 226 3.20 20.41 1.07
CA TYR A 226 3.21 19.05 0.57
C TYR A 226 2.18 18.83 -0.53
N PHE A 227 1.03 19.48 -0.45
CA PHE A 227 0.02 19.45 -1.51
C PHE A 227 0.57 19.97 -2.84
N ASP A 228 1.28 21.10 -2.81
CA ASP A 228 1.93 21.69 -4.00
C ASP A 228 3.01 20.76 -4.59
N ILE A 229 3.83 20.16 -3.72
CA ILE A 229 4.84 19.17 -4.13
C ILE A 229 4.17 17.97 -4.79
N ALA A 230 3.11 17.42 -4.18
CA ALA A 230 2.35 16.29 -4.73
C ALA A 230 1.75 16.63 -6.10
N THR A 231 1.11 17.80 -6.22
CA THR A 231 0.50 18.27 -7.45
C THR A 231 1.51 18.33 -8.59
N LYS A 232 2.67 18.92 -8.34
CA LYS A 232 3.76 19.01 -9.32
C LYS A 232 4.28 17.64 -9.73
N ARG A 233 4.61 16.78 -8.78
CA ARG A 233 5.16 15.44 -9.05
C ARG A 233 4.19 14.54 -9.82
N ILE A 234 2.90 14.59 -9.49
CA ILE A 234 1.88 13.80 -10.20
C ILE A 234 1.68 14.34 -11.62
N ALA A 235 1.69 15.67 -11.81
CA ALA A 235 1.60 16.27 -13.14
C ALA A 235 2.83 15.89 -14.01
N GLU A 236 4.03 15.92 -13.47
CA GLU A 236 5.25 15.48 -14.15
C GLU A 236 5.19 14.00 -14.55
N ALA A 237 4.68 13.14 -13.66
CA ALA A 237 4.51 11.72 -13.96
C ALA A 237 3.52 11.49 -15.11
N ARG A 238 2.46 12.29 -15.21
CA ARG A 238 1.49 12.24 -16.32
C ARG A 238 2.11 12.65 -17.66
N MET A 239 2.98 13.66 -17.66
CA MET A 239 3.68 14.09 -18.87
C MET A 239 4.73 13.09 -19.35
N GLN A 240 5.31 12.29 -18.45
CA GLN A 240 6.32 11.27 -18.78
C GLN A 240 5.72 9.96 -19.30
N LEU A 241 4.40 9.77 -19.23
CA LEU A 241 3.76 8.64 -19.88
C LEU A 241 3.94 8.80 -21.39
N PRO A 242 4.49 7.79 -22.11
CA PRO A 242 4.62 7.90 -23.56
C PRO A 242 3.25 8.14 -24.19
N LEU A 243 3.21 8.99 -25.22
CA LEU A 243 2.06 9.16 -26.13
C LEU A 243 1.74 7.90 -26.95
N LEU A 244 2.28 6.76 -26.54
CA LEU A 244 2.16 5.46 -27.16
C LEU A 244 1.00 4.70 -26.51
N GLU A 245 -0.21 4.97 -26.95
CA GLU A 245 -1.31 4.02 -27.05
C GLU A 245 -2.55 4.75 -27.55
N VAL A 246 -2.43 5.29 -28.77
CA VAL A 246 -3.61 5.57 -29.61
C VAL A 246 -3.36 4.81 -30.91
N THR A 247 -3.61 3.51 -30.87
CA THR A 247 -3.93 2.70 -32.07
C THR A 247 -4.94 1.63 -31.70
#